data_3e13bafad08cfd6ad6aa5e648184ac4b
#
_entry.id   3e13bafad08cfd6ad6aa5e648184ac4b
#
_cell.length_a   1.000
_cell.length_b   1.000
_cell.length_c   1.000
_cell.angle_alpha   90.00
_cell.angle_beta   90.00
_cell.angle_gamma   90.00
#
_symmetry.space_group_name_H-M   'P 1'
#
loop_
_entity.id
_entity.type
_entity.pdbx_description
1 polymer ?
#
loop_
_entity_poly.entity_id
_entity_poly.type
_entity_poly.pdbx_seq_one_letter_code
_entity_poly.pdbx_strand_id
1 'polypeptide(L)'
;MLKKLVPFSKVPQLAKTDLAYATGNAQLTPFYKYDLKQEVFNEIIKDKNDHQVPRDILADALLNQYQHLPNNELALELIESLRSDTTFTVCTAHQPCLFLGPLYVCLLYTSDAADE
;
A
#
# COMPACT_ATOMS: atom_id res chain seq x y z
N MET A 1 -9.38 8.00 -27.32
CA MET A 1 -9.14 6.61 -26.90
C MET A 1 -10.45 6.04 -26.35
N LEU A 2 -10.99 4.97 -26.94
CA LEU A 2 -12.23 4.34 -26.47
C LEU A 2 -11.91 3.49 -25.23
N LYS A 3 -12.42 3.90 -24.07
CA LYS A 3 -12.35 3.09 -22.85
C LYS A 3 -13.47 2.05 -22.87
N LYS A 4 -13.14 0.77 -22.82
CA LYS A 4 -14.09 -0.33 -22.69
C LYS A 4 -13.98 -0.90 -21.29
N LEU A 5 -15.06 -0.83 -20.52
CA LEU A 5 -15.15 -1.47 -19.21
C LEU A 5 -15.48 -2.95 -19.38
N VAL A 6 -14.70 -3.82 -18.80
CA VAL A 6 -14.94 -5.26 -18.75
C VAL A 6 -15.32 -5.63 -17.32
N PRO A 7 -16.49 -6.22 -17.07
CA PRO A 7 -16.86 -6.69 -15.73
C PRO A 7 -15.87 -7.75 -15.23
N PHE A 8 -15.51 -7.72 -13.95
CA PHE A 8 -14.60 -8.69 -13.34
C PHE A 8 -15.03 -10.13 -13.55
N SER A 9 -16.35 -10.41 -13.58
CA SER A 9 -16.92 -11.74 -13.85
C SER A 9 -16.59 -12.30 -15.25
N LYS A 10 -16.12 -11.45 -16.17
CA LYS A 10 -15.70 -11.84 -17.53
C LYS A 10 -14.19 -11.97 -17.69
N VAL A 11 -13.43 -11.83 -16.62
CA VAL A 11 -11.96 -11.96 -16.60
C VAL A 11 -11.60 -13.35 -16.10
N PRO A 12 -11.24 -14.31 -17.00
CA PRO A 12 -11.04 -15.70 -16.62
C PRO A 12 -9.81 -15.96 -15.74
N GLN A 13 -8.90 -14.98 -15.66
CA GLN A 13 -7.68 -15.04 -14.83
C GLN A 13 -7.94 -14.76 -13.35
N LEU A 14 -9.07 -14.17 -13.00
CA LEU A 14 -9.41 -13.89 -11.60
C LEU A 14 -9.87 -15.18 -10.89
N ALA A 15 -9.25 -15.46 -9.76
CA ALA A 15 -9.72 -16.52 -8.89
C ALA A 15 -11.10 -16.17 -8.29
N LYS A 16 -11.85 -17.19 -7.89
CA LYS A 16 -13.19 -16.98 -7.30
C LYS A 16 -13.12 -16.10 -6.04
N THR A 17 -12.07 -16.23 -5.25
CA THR A 17 -11.84 -15.40 -4.04
C THR A 17 -11.59 -13.96 -4.40
N ASP A 18 -10.75 -13.69 -5.42
CA ASP A 18 -10.46 -12.33 -5.88
C ASP A 18 -11.71 -11.64 -6.40
N LEU A 19 -12.51 -12.40 -7.18
CA LEU A 19 -13.79 -11.91 -7.68
C LEU A 19 -14.76 -11.60 -6.54
N ALA A 20 -14.87 -12.50 -5.56
CA ALA A 20 -15.73 -12.32 -4.39
C ALA A 20 -15.31 -11.10 -3.56
N TYR A 21 -14.01 -10.87 -3.38
CA TYR A 21 -13.48 -9.72 -2.69
C TYR A 21 -13.77 -8.42 -3.46
N ALA A 22 -13.43 -8.37 -4.75
CA ALA A 22 -13.62 -7.19 -5.59
C ALA A 22 -15.11 -6.80 -5.78
N THR A 23 -16.04 -7.76 -5.62
CA THR A 23 -17.49 -7.52 -5.73
C THR A 23 -18.18 -7.34 -4.38
N GLY A 24 -17.44 -7.35 -3.27
CA GLY A 24 -17.99 -7.18 -1.92
C GLY A 24 -18.91 -8.32 -1.47
N ASN A 25 -18.53 -9.56 -1.75
CA ASN A 25 -19.32 -10.72 -1.35
C ASN A 25 -19.37 -10.86 0.18
N ALA A 26 -20.57 -10.88 0.76
CA ALA A 26 -20.81 -10.95 2.20
C ALA A 26 -20.17 -12.16 2.90
N GLN A 27 -19.87 -13.23 2.19
CA GLN A 27 -19.17 -14.40 2.75
C GLN A 27 -17.72 -14.09 3.17
N LEU A 28 -17.10 -13.05 2.62
CA LEU A 28 -15.75 -12.64 2.97
C LEU A 28 -15.70 -11.61 4.11
N THR A 29 -16.82 -11.00 4.48
CA THR A 29 -16.88 -9.99 5.54
C THR A 29 -16.23 -10.40 6.87
N PRO A 30 -16.30 -11.67 7.33
CA PRO A 30 -15.63 -12.07 8.56
C PRO A 30 -14.10 -12.08 8.49
N PHE A 31 -13.51 -11.98 7.28
CA PHE A 31 -12.06 -12.09 7.06
C PHE A 31 -11.36 -10.73 6.90
N TYR A 32 -12.12 -9.63 6.79
CA TYR A 32 -11.56 -8.29 6.71
C TYR A 32 -12.36 -7.30 7.55
N LYS A 33 -11.66 -6.35 8.16
CA LYS A 33 -12.26 -5.36 9.06
C LYS A 33 -12.89 -4.19 8.30
N TYR A 34 -12.32 -3.81 7.16
CA TYR A 34 -12.68 -2.59 6.44
C TYR A 34 -13.20 -2.90 5.05
N ASP A 35 -14.25 -2.20 4.64
CA ASP A 35 -14.78 -2.27 3.28
C ASP A 35 -13.81 -1.67 2.24
N LEU A 36 -13.95 -2.09 0.98
CA LEU A 36 -13.19 -1.52 -0.16
C LEU A 36 -13.81 -0.19 -0.61
N LYS A 37 -13.76 0.83 0.24
CA LYS A 37 -14.29 2.16 -0.05
C LYS A 37 -13.27 3.22 0.36
N GLN A 38 -13.22 4.32 -0.39
CA GLN A 38 -12.28 5.39 -0.12
C GLN A 38 -12.51 6.05 1.26
N GLU A 39 -13.76 6.14 1.70
CA GLU A 39 -14.15 6.74 2.98
C GLU A 39 -13.57 6.01 4.19
N VAL A 40 -13.23 4.73 4.02
CA VAL A 40 -12.68 3.86 5.07
C VAL A 40 -11.27 4.27 5.50
N PHE A 41 -10.51 4.99 4.67
CA PHE A 41 -9.17 5.44 5.05
C PHE A 41 -9.15 6.25 6.34
N ASN A 42 -10.14 7.11 6.57
CA ASN A 42 -10.22 7.87 7.81
C ASN A 42 -10.43 6.99 9.04
N GLU A 43 -11.19 5.91 8.90
CA GLU A 43 -11.40 4.92 9.96
C GLU A 43 -10.12 4.12 10.23
N ILE A 44 -9.42 3.71 9.17
CA ILE A 44 -8.14 3.01 9.28
C ILE A 44 -7.10 3.88 9.98
N ILE A 45 -6.98 5.16 9.61
CA ILE A 45 -6.06 6.11 10.23
C ILE A 45 -6.37 6.26 11.72
N LYS A 46 -7.66 6.42 12.07
CA LYS A 46 -8.08 6.49 13.47
C LYS A 46 -7.68 5.25 14.26
N ASP A 47 -7.98 4.07 13.71
CA ASP A 47 -7.60 2.81 14.36
C ASP A 47 -6.09 2.64 14.50
N LYS A 48 -5.33 3.13 13.53
CA LYS A 48 -3.85 3.11 13.58
C LYS A 48 -3.30 4.05 14.65
N ASN A 49 -3.93 5.19 14.87
CA ASN A 49 -3.53 6.13 15.92
C ASN A 49 -3.68 5.55 17.33
N ASP A 50 -4.63 4.64 17.51
CA ASP A 50 -4.82 3.96 18.81
C ASP A 50 -3.69 2.93 19.11
N HIS A 51 -2.86 2.59 18.11
CA HIS A 51 -1.70 1.71 18.30
C HIS A 51 -0.44 2.53 18.58
N GLN A 52 0.05 2.44 19.81
CA GLN A 52 1.34 3.03 20.15
C GLN A 52 2.48 2.24 19.50
N VAL A 53 3.21 2.89 18.63
CA VAL A 53 4.38 2.36 17.94
C VAL A 53 5.60 3.13 18.44
N PRO A 54 6.72 2.47 18.78
CA PRO A 54 7.96 3.16 19.20
C PRO A 54 8.66 3.78 17.97
N ARG A 55 8.09 4.87 17.45
CA ARG A 55 8.50 5.55 16.21
C ARG A 55 9.95 6.02 16.25
N ASP A 56 10.41 6.52 17.39
CA ASP A 56 11.79 6.97 17.54
C ASP A 56 12.79 5.82 17.38
N ILE A 57 12.50 4.66 17.95
CA ILE A 57 13.36 3.47 17.81
C ILE A 57 13.41 3.04 16.33
N LEU A 58 12.28 3.05 15.65
CA LEU A 58 12.23 2.71 14.22
C LEU A 58 13.04 3.72 13.39
N ALA A 59 12.82 5.02 13.60
CA ALA A 59 13.53 6.06 12.87
C ALA A 59 15.03 6.00 13.11
N ASP A 60 15.49 5.83 14.36
CA ASP A 60 16.90 5.70 14.68
C ASP A 60 17.54 4.47 14.02
N ALA A 61 16.86 3.34 14.01
CA ALA A 61 17.34 2.13 13.35
C ALA A 61 17.48 2.33 11.82
N LEU A 62 16.50 2.98 11.19
CA LEU A 62 16.53 3.28 9.77
C LEU A 62 17.61 4.32 9.43
N LEU A 63 17.76 5.38 10.21
CA LEU A 63 18.83 6.36 10.04
C LEU A 63 20.20 5.70 10.07
N ASN A 64 20.43 4.80 11.02
CA ASN A 64 21.68 4.05 11.12
C ASN A 64 21.97 3.21 9.87
N GLN A 65 20.95 2.64 9.25
CA GLN A 65 21.08 1.85 8.03
C GLN A 65 21.35 2.70 6.80
N TYR A 66 20.68 3.85 6.69
CA TYR A 66 20.66 4.66 5.48
C TYR A 66 21.75 5.75 5.43
N GLN A 67 22.25 6.23 6.58
CA GLN A 67 23.23 7.32 6.63
C GLN A 67 24.54 7.09 5.83
N HIS A 68 24.86 5.84 5.55
CA HIS A 68 26.08 5.48 4.81
C HIS A 68 25.84 5.25 3.31
N LEU A 69 24.59 5.33 2.85
CA LEU A 69 24.25 5.14 1.44
C LEU A 69 24.49 6.43 0.66
N PRO A 70 24.92 6.36 -0.60
CA PRO A 70 25.00 7.54 -1.46
C PRO A 70 23.60 8.03 -1.86
N ASN A 71 23.45 9.34 -2.05
CA ASN A 71 22.18 10.00 -2.46
C ASN A 71 21.00 9.65 -1.54
N ASN A 72 21.23 9.77 -0.24
CA ASN A 72 20.27 9.37 0.80
C ASN A 72 19.46 10.54 1.37
N GLU A 73 19.62 11.77 0.88
CA GLU A 73 19.03 12.99 1.46
C GLU A 73 17.52 12.87 1.61
N LEU A 74 16.83 12.49 0.53
CA LEU A 74 15.38 12.30 0.56
C LEU A 74 14.96 11.18 1.51
N ALA A 75 15.69 10.06 1.49
CA ALA A 75 15.40 8.94 2.39
C ALA A 75 15.55 9.32 3.87
N LEU A 76 16.57 10.11 4.21
CA LEU A 76 16.76 10.59 5.58
C LEU A 76 15.63 11.53 6.02
N GLU A 77 15.17 12.42 5.13
CA GLU A 77 14.04 13.31 5.39
C GLU A 77 12.74 12.50 5.63
N LEU A 78 12.46 11.53 4.79
CA LEU A 78 11.30 10.64 4.93
C LEU A 78 11.37 9.80 6.23
N ILE A 79 12.54 9.31 6.58
CA ILE A 79 12.74 8.57 7.84
C ILE A 79 12.47 9.47 9.04
N GLU A 80 12.96 10.71 9.05
CA GLU A 80 12.67 11.66 10.12
C GLU A 80 11.16 11.97 10.23
N SER A 81 10.45 12.01 9.10
CA SER A 81 9.00 12.22 9.11
C SER A 81 8.23 11.10 9.83
N LEU A 82 8.79 9.87 9.91
CA LEU A 82 8.16 8.76 10.64
C LEU A 82 8.03 8.99 12.15
N ARG A 83 8.78 9.94 12.72
CA ARG A 83 8.64 10.30 14.13
C ARG A 83 7.32 10.97 14.44
N SER A 84 6.70 11.61 13.42
CA SER A 84 5.41 12.27 13.59
C SER A 84 4.26 11.27 13.76
N ASP A 85 3.36 11.55 14.69
CA ASP A 85 2.14 10.74 14.91
C ASP A 85 1.16 10.83 13.74
N THR A 86 1.31 11.84 12.89
CA THR A 86 0.45 12.04 11.71
C THR A 86 0.99 11.39 10.45
N THR A 87 2.17 10.77 10.51
CA THR A 87 2.76 10.07 9.36
C THR A 87 2.30 8.63 9.33
N PHE A 88 1.79 8.22 8.18
CA PHE A 88 1.35 6.85 7.90
C PHE A 88 2.05 6.33 6.64
N THR A 89 2.37 5.04 6.63
CA THR A 89 2.97 4.38 5.49
C THR A 89 1.98 3.45 4.82
N VAL A 90 1.97 3.45 3.50
CA VAL A 90 1.26 2.46 2.69
C VAL A 90 2.27 1.42 2.22
N CYS A 91 1.95 0.15 2.38
CA CYS A 91 2.81 -0.94 1.95
C CYS A 91 2.08 -1.77 0.90
N THR A 92 2.67 -1.86 -0.29
CA THR A 92 2.23 -2.78 -1.33
C THR A 92 3.27 -3.87 -1.50
N ALA A 93 2.83 -5.13 -1.53
CA ALA A 93 3.73 -6.26 -1.70
C ALA A 93 3.69 -6.76 -3.15
N HIS A 94 4.86 -6.85 -3.77
CA HIS A 94 5.00 -7.47 -5.08
C HIS A 94 6.22 -8.38 -5.13
N GLN A 95 6.07 -9.52 -5.78
CA GLN A 95 7.21 -10.39 -6.03
C GLN A 95 8.10 -9.82 -7.15
N PRO A 96 9.43 -9.91 -7.03
CA PRO A 96 10.33 -9.49 -8.10
C PRO A 96 10.03 -10.22 -9.40
N CYS A 97 9.92 -9.48 -10.50
CA CYS A 97 9.70 -10.04 -11.81
C CYS A 97 10.91 -9.77 -12.71
N LEU A 98 11.33 -10.79 -13.45
CA LEU A 98 12.33 -10.63 -14.53
C LEU A 98 11.73 -9.78 -15.67
N PHE A 99 12.57 -8.92 -16.29
CA PHE A 99 12.20 -8.10 -17.45
C PHE A 99 10.96 -7.23 -17.25
N LEU A 100 10.92 -6.49 -16.15
CA LEU A 100 9.86 -5.52 -15.81
C LEU A 100 8.46 -6.13 -15.51
N GLY A 101 8.32 -7.44 -15.64
CA GLY A 101 7.08 -8.12 -15.29
C GLY A 101 5.85 -7.68 -16.09
N PRO A 102 4.68 -8.14 -15.68
CA PRO A 102 3.43 -7.74 -16.32
C PRO A 102 3.07 -6.27 -16.01
N LEU A 103 2.18 -5.69 -16.82
CA LEU A 103 1.64 -4.33 -16.68
C LEU A 103 1.20 -3.98 -15.23
N TYR A 104 0.84 -4.97 -14.45
CA TYR A 104 0.47 -4.85 -13.05
C TYR A 104 1.57 -4.21 -12.18
N VAL A 105 2.85 -4.56 -12.41
CA VAL A 105 4.00 -3.96 -11.71
C VAL A 105 4.09 -2.47 -12.01
N CYS A 106 3.90 -2.09 -13.28
CA CYS A 106 3.93 -0.69 -13.69
C CYS A 106 2.80 0.11 -13.03
N LEU A 107 1.62 -0.47 -12.87
CA LEU A 107 0.49 0.19 -12.22
C LEU A 107 0.72 0.39 -10.72
N LEU A 108 1.32 -0.60 -10.03
CA LEU A 108 1.67 -0.46 -8.61
C LEU A 108 2.74 0.61 -8.42
N TYR A 109 3.82 0.55 -9.21
CA TYR A 109 4.90 1.51 -9.11
C TYR A 109 4.45 2.95 -9.36
N THR A 110 3.58 3.17 -10.36
CA THR A 110 3.06 4.52 -10.64
C THR A 110 2.08 5.01 -9.59
N SER A 111 1.38 4.13 -8.88
CA SER A 111 0.53 4.55 -7.76
C SER A 111 1.35 4.95 -6.53
N ASP A 112 2.44 4.24 -6.25
CA ASP A 112 3.33 4.57 -5.14
C ASP A 112 4.12 5.88 -5.41
N ALA A 113 4.50 6.14 -6.67
CA ALA A 113 5.23 7.35 -7.05
C ALA A 113 4.32 8.59 -7.27
N ALA A 114 3.02 8.43 -7.27
CA ALA A 114 2.07 9.55 -7.47
C ALA A 114 1.79 10.36 -6.18
N ASP A 115 2.28 9.88 -5.05
CA ASP A 115 2.13 10.53 -3.73
C ASP A 115 3.37 11.39 -3.36
N GLU A 116 4.32 11.60 -4.30
CA GLU A 116 5.46 12.51 -4.18
C GLU A 116 5.16 13.93 -4.69
#